data_74825d2675a7c7956c7efee43a2c1277
#
_entry.id   74825d2675a7c7956c7efee43a2c1277
#
_cell.length_a   1.000
_cell.length_b   1.000
_cell.length_c   1.000
_cell.angle_alpha   90.00
_cell.angle_beta   90.00
_cell.angle_gamma   90.00
#
_symmetry.space_group_name_H-M   'P 1'
#
loop_
_entity.id
_entity.type
_entity.pdbx_description
1 polymer ?
#
loop_
_entity_poly.entity_id
_entity_poly.type
_entity_poly.pdbx_seq_one_letter_code
_entity_poly.pdbx_strand_id
1 'polypeptide(L)'
;AIASLNRGPVVTSREMALKHPRKYGATLFGVDTKKKFDCEWAAWSNGTAVRELDFHDTFLAADYSHPGDNIPALMAVAQQKKVSGLNLIKGIITAYEVQVNLVKGICLHKHKVDHIAHLGPSVAAGLGTMLNLKTETIYQAVQQALHVTISTRQSRKGEISSWKAFAPAHAGKLGIEAVDRAMRGEGAPSPIYEGEDSVIARILDGKKALYKVPLPKKNQEKKAILETYTKEYSAEYQAQALIDLAKKLNRKIDNLNEIKKIDIYTSHHTHYVIGTGANDPQKMDPNASRETLDHSIMYIFAVALEDADWHHVKSYSKSRARKKSTIKIWRSIKTHEDKKWTKRYHDPNPKNKAFGAKVIVTLKNNKKIVEEQGVADAHPYGLRPFKRINYIKKFLTLTKDIISKKE
;
A
#
# COMPACT_ATOMS: atom_id res chain seq x y z
N ALA A 1 3.70 0.43 11.81
CA ALA A 1 5.00 -0.04 12.31
C ALA A 1 4.88 -0.65 13.72
N ILE A 2 4.55 0.15 14.74
CA ILE A 2 4.58 -0.31 16.16
C ILE A 2 3.71 -1.55 16.38
N ALA A 3 2.49 -1.58 15.88
CA ALA A 3 1.58 -2.72 16.02
C ALA A 3 2.05 -4.01 15.31
N SER A 4 3.07 -3.93 14.46
CA SER A 4 3.61 -5.07 13.70
C SER A 4 4.90 -5.66 14.29
N LEU A 5 5.45 -5.09 15.36
CA LEU A 5 6.78 -5.41 15.89
C LEU A 5 7.02 -6.90 16.18
N ASN A 6 5.97 -7.64 16.54
CA ASN A 6 6.04 -9.07 16.87
C ASN A 6 5.59 -9.97 15.68
N ARG A 7 5.40 -9.40 14.48
CA ARG A 7 5.07 -10.17 13.28
C ARG A 7 6.33 -10.81 12.70
N GLY A 8 6.22 -12.04 12.19
CA GLY A 8 7.36 -12.81 11.68
C GLY A 8 8.28 -12.04 10.73
N PRO A 9 7.77 -11.44 9.64
CA PRO A 9 8.62 -10.66 8.72
C PRO A 9 9.35 -9.49 9.39
N VAL A 10 8.70 -8.83 10.38
CA VAL A 10 9.30 -7.70 11.10
C VAL A 10 10.40 -8.18 12.07
N VAL A 11 10.17 -9.30 12.74
CA VAL A 11 11.20 -9.94 13.59
C VAL A 11 12.41 -10.30 12.74
N THR A 12 12.22 -11.02 11.64
CA THR A 12 13.29 -11.42 10.72
C THR A 12 14.09 -10.21 10.19
N SER A 13 13.39 -9.18 9.70
CA SER A 13 14.08 -7.99 9.17
C SER A 13 14.86 -7.23 10.26
N ARG A 14 14.34 -7.20 11.48
CA ARG A 14 15.02 -6.58 12.62
C ARG A 14 16.26 -7.38 13.04
N GLU A 15 16.18 -8.70 13.09
CA GLU A 15 17.34 -9.56 13.36
C GLU A 15 18.46 -9.38 12.34
N MET A 16 18.14 -9.22 11.06
CA MET A 16 19.11 -8.87 10.04
C MET A 16 19.74 -7.50 10.31
N ALA A 17 18.91 -6.47 10.59
CA ALA A 17 19.40 -5.11 10.83
C ALA A 17 20.28 -4.99 12.10
N LEU A 18 20.02 -5.79 13.14
CA LEU A 18 20.80 -5.83 14.36
C LEU A 18 22.29 -6.23 14.13
N LYS A 19 22.59 -6.86 13.00
CA LYS A 19 23.95 -7.25 12.60
C LYS A 19 24.77 -6.13 11.98
N HIS A 20 24.17 -4.93 11.80
CA HIS A 20 24.80 -3.79 11.14
C HIS A 20 24.84 -2.54 12.05
N PRO A 21 25.49 -2.62 13.23
CA PRO A 21 25.62 -1.48 14.13
C PRO A 21 26.47 -0.38 13.48
N ARG A 22 26.09 0.88 13.71
CA ARG A 22 26.83 2.04 13.22
C ARG A 22 26.79 3.17 14.22
N LYS A 23 27.97 3.66 14.63
CA LYS A 23 28.07 4.88 15.43
C LYS A 23 27.38 6.05 14.69
N TYR A 24 26.49 6.78 15.38
CA TYR A 24 25.69 7.86 14.78
C TYR A 24 24.75 7.40 13.65
N GLY A 25 24.36 6.15 13.62
CA GLY A 25 23.39 5.61 12.68
C GLY A 25 21.94 5.95 13.02
N ALA A 26 21.02 5.19 12.41
CA ALA A 26 19.58 5.28 12.62
C ALA A 26 19.06 4.34 13.71
N THR A 27 17.83 4.54 14.18
CA THR A 27 17.15 3.68 15.14
C THR A 27 16.30 2.61 14.44
N LEU A 28 16.08 1.48 15.13
CA LEU A 28 15.13 0.45 14.74
C LEU A 28 13.89 0.51 15.64
N PHE A 29 12.71 0.36 15.05
CA PHE A 29 11.48 0.20 15.83
C PHE A 29 11.54 -1.05 16.70
N GLY A 30 11.21 -0.91 18.00
CA GLY A 30 11.25 -2.00 18.97
C GLY A 30 12.64 -2.35 19.51
N VAL A 31 13.64 -1.49 19.28
CA VAL A 31 14.99 -1.61 19.84
C VAL A 31 15.35 -0.36 20.63
N ASP A 32 16.14 -0.50 21.70
CA ASP A 32 16.60 0.62 22.51
C ASP A 32 17.22 1.71 21.60
N THR A 33 16.73 2.93 21.76
CA THR A 33 17.12 4.09 20.94
C THR A 33 18.58 4.52 21.12
N LYS A 34 19.26 4.06 22.17
CA LYS A 34 20.69 4.25 22.36
C LYS A 34 21.51 3.45 21.34
N LYS A 35 21.00 2.31 20.89
CA LYS A 35 21.62 1.50 19.85
C LYS A 35 21.33 2.10 18.48
N LYS A 36 22.37 2.21 17.65
CA LYS A 36 22.28 2.81 16.33
C LYS A 36 22.80 1.84 15.27
N PHE A 37 22.18 1.92 14.11
CA PHE A 37 22.42 0.98 13.01
C PHE A 37 22.59 1.76 11.71
N ASP A 38 23.18 1.09 10.71
CA ASP A 38 23.30 1.66 9.39
C ASP A 38 21.94 2.01 8.79
N CYS A 39 21.83 3.16 8.12
CA CYS A 39 20.55 3.67 7.65
C CYS A 39 19.89 2.77 6.61
N GLU A 40 20.63 2.04 5.81
CA GLU A 40 20.08 1.12 4.82
C GLU A 40 19.36 -0.05 5.50
N TRP A 41 20.00 -0.62 6.53
CA TRP A 41 19.41 -1.70 7.32
C TRP A 41 18.30 -1.22 8.25
N ALA A 42 18.37 0.00 8.73
CA ALA A 42 17.29 0.63 9.46
C ALA A 42 16.07 0.87 8.54
N ALA A 43 16.29 1.33 7.31
CA ALA A 43 15.23 1.46 6.30
C ALA A 43 14.59 0.12 5.97
N TRP A 44 15.39 -0.94 5.82
CA TRP A 44 14.91 -2.31 5.62
C TRP A 44 13.98 -2.78 6.75
N SER A 45 14.43 -2.71 7.99
CA SER A 45 13.65 -3.19 9.14
C SER A 45 12.40 -2.35 9.39
N ASN A 46 12.56 -1.02 9.43
CA ASN A 46 11.47 -0.10 9.71
C ASN A 46 10.45 -0.07 8.55
N GLY A 47 10.89 -0.20 7.31
CA GLY A 47 10.05 -0.29 6.13
C GLY A 47 9.19 -1.55 6.14
N THR A 48 9.77 -2.70 6.49
CA THR A 48 9.03 -3.95 6.68
C THR A 48 7.96 -3.79 7.75
N ALA A 49 8.27 -3.14 8.88
CA ALA A 49 7.31 -2.88 9.95
C ALA A 49 6.17 -1.95 9.51
N VAL A 50 6.43 -0.97 8.67
CA VAL A 50 5.39 -0.08 8.10
C VAL A 50 4.47 -0.87 7.17
N ARG A 51 5.04 -1.72 6.32
CA ARG A 51 4.30 -2.43 5.27
C ARG A 51 3.48 -3.62 5.78
N GLU A 52 3.92 -4.30 6.82
CA GLU A 52 3.42 -5.61 7.27
C GLU A 52 1.91 -5.69 7.46
N LEU A 53 1.30 -4.68 8.07
CA LEU A 53 -0.15 -4.68 8.32
C LEU A 53 -0.97 -4.14 7.16
N ASP A 54 -0.35 -3.70 6.08
CA ASP A 54 -1.00 -3.03 4.95
C ASP A 54 -1.99 -1.92 5.39
N PHE A 55 -1.58 -1.12 6.38
CA PHE A 55 -2.43 -0.20 7.13
C PHE A 55 -1.97 1.27 7.04
N HIS A 56 -1.09 1.57 6.11
CA HIS A 56 -0.63 2.92 5.78
C HIS A 56 -1.48 3.52 4.64
N ASP A 57 -0.98 4.53 3.98
CA ASP A 57 -1.72 5.19 2.91
C ASP A 57 -1.72 4.41 1.59
N THR A 58 -2.49 4.89 0.64
CA THR A 58 -2.51 4.42 -0.74
C THR A 58 -2.84 5.57 -1.69
N PHE A 59 -2.43 5.44 -2.93
CA PHE A 59 -2.86 6.26 -4.06
C PHE A 59 -3.35 5.35 -5.19
N LEU A 60 -4.48 5.71 -5.80
CA LEU A 60 -5.12 4.93 -6.85
C LEU A 60 -5.38 5.79 -8.09
N ALA A 61 -4.89 5.34 -9.24
CA ALA A 61 -5.13 5.90 -10.55
C ALA A 61 -5.31 4.75 -11.57
N ALA A 62 -4.72 4.83 -12.76
CA ALA A 62 -4.61 3.69 -13.66
C ALA A 62 -3.74 2.56 -13.08
N ASP A 63 -2.77 2.93 -12.25
CA ASP A 63 -1.99 2.06 -11.38
C ASP A 63 -2.24 2.43 -9.92
N TYR A 64 -1.49 1.84 -8.99
CA TYR A 64 -1.59 2.08 -7.55
C TYR A 64 -0.20 2.14 -6.91
N SER A 65 -0.12 2.80 -5.77
CA SER A 65 1.08 2.81 -4.93
C SER A 65 0.76 3.06 -3.46
N HIS A 66 1.78 2.91 -2.63
CA HIS A 66 1.73 3.22 -1.20
C HIS A 66 2.86 4.22 -0.88
N PRO A 67 2.63 5.53 -1.09
CA PRO A 67 3.70 6.51 -0.94
C PRO A 67 4.31 6.61 0.46
N GLY A 68 3.58 6.18 1.50
CA GLY A 68 4.11 6.06 2.86
C GLY A 68 5.30 5.13 2.99
N ASP A 69 5.51 4.21 2.04
CA ASP A 69 6.68 3.33 1.97
C ASP A 69 8.01 4.10 1.77
N ASN A 70 7.96 5.37 1.32
CA ASN A 70 9.14 6.25 1.23
C ASN A 70 9.67 6.67 2.61
N ILE A 71 8.79 6.85 3.60
CA ILE A 71 9.11 7.51 4.86
C ILE A 71 10.23 6.80 5.65
N PRO A 72 10.23 5.46 5.80
CA PRO A 72 11.27 4.76 6.56
C PRO A 72 12.69 5.01 6.04
N ALA A 73 12.87 5.04 4.72
CA ALA A 73 14.18 5.29 4.10
C ALA A 73 14.65 6.73 4.36
N LEU A 74 13.77 7.72 4.16
CA LEU A 74 14.09 9.12 4.43
C LEU A 74 14.39 9.36 5.92
N MET A 75 13.59 8.78 6.82
CA MET A 75 13.82 8.91 8.27
C MET A 75 15.15 8.30 8.70
N ALA A 76 15.52 7.14 8.20
CA ALA A 76 16.77 6.48 8.54
C ALA A 76 17.99 7.32 8.13
N VAL A 77 17.98 7.84 6.90
CA VAL A 77 19.05 8.74 6.43
C VAL A 77 19.04 10.07 7.19
N ALA A 78 17.86 10.64 7.47
CA ALA A 78 17.75 11.87 8.24
C ALA A 78 18.36 11.74 9.64
N GLN A 79 18.14 10.63 10.32
CA GLN A 79 18.72 10.34 11.62
C GLN A 79 20.25 10.20 11.52
N GLN A 80 20.77 9.41 10.59
CA GLN A 80 22.19 9.17 10.41
C GLN A 80 22.96 10.44 10.02
N LYS A 81 22.36 11.27 9.17
CA LYS A 81 22.95 12.54 8.68
C LYS A 81 22.60 13.75 9.54
N LYS A 82 21.81 13.58 10.61
CA LYS A 82 21.33 14.67 11.50
C LYS A 82 20.62 15.77 10.73
N VAL A 83 19.78 15.41 9.78
CA VAL A 83 19.03 16.34 8.95
C VAL A 83 17.93 17.01 9.78
N SER A 84 17.64 18.28 9.53
CA SER A 84 16.57 19.00 10.22
C SER A 84 15.18 18.44 9.87
N GLY A 85 14.21 18.56 10.78
CA GLY A 85 12.83 18.14 10.53
C GLY A 85 12.22 18.81 9.29
N LEU A 86 12.54 20.07 9.02
CA LEU A 86 12.08 20.80 7.84
C LEU A 86 12.59 20.14 6.54
N ASN A 87 13.87 19.80 6.48
CA ASN A 87 14.43 19.16 5.30
C ASN A 87 13.89 17.71 5.13
N LEU A 88 13.65 16.98 6.23
CA LEU A 88 12.97 15.69 6.17
C LEU A 88 11.56 15.83 5.56
N ILE A 89 10.78 16.81 5.99
CA ILE A 89 9.44 17.09 5.43
C ILE A 89 9.54 17.41 3.94
N LYS A 90 10.49 18.26 3.52
CA LYS A 90 10.73 18.56 2.09
C LYS A 90 11.04 17.29 1.29
N GLY A 91 11.86 16.40 1.82
CA GLY A 91 12.18 15.11 1.20
C GLY A 91 10.94 14.22 1.06
N ILE A 92 10.14 14.08 2.13
CA ILE A 92 8.90 13.30 2.11
C ILE A 92 7.93 13.85 1.05
N ILE A 93 7.69 15.17 1.05
CA ILE A 93 6.80 15.81 0.06
C ILE A 93 7.31 15.54 -1.36
N THR A 94 8.62 15.64 -1.61
CA THR A 94 9.19 15.36 -2.94
C THR A 94 9.02 13.90 -3.33
N ALA A 95 9.27 12.95 -2.42
CA ALA A 95 9.09 11.54 -2.69
C ALA A 95 7.63 11.20 -3.05
N TYR A 96 6.66 11.73 -2.31
CA TYR A 96 5.24 11.60 -2.64
C TYR A 96 4.90 12.21 -3.99
N GLU A 97 5.41 13.41 -4.28
CA GLU A 97 5.17 14.09 -5.56
C GLU A 97 5.66 13.26 -6.74
N VAL A 98 6.86 12.71 -6.66
CA VAL A 98 7.43 11.88 -7.72
C VAL A 98 6.64 10.59 -7.86
N GLN A 99 6.41 9.85 -6.76
CA GLN A 99 5.74 8.55 -6.85
C GLN A 99 4.31 8.64 -7.35
N VAL A 100 3.51 9.57 -6.81
CA VAL A 100 2.11 9.76 -7.21
C VAL A 100 2.01 10.15 -8.69
N ASN A 101 2.88 11.03 -9.17
CA ASN A 101 2.84 11.44 -10.56
C ASN A 101 3.38 10.37 -11.53
N LEU A 102 4.35 9.54 -11.12
CA LEU A 102 4.74 8.33 -11.86
C LEU A 102 3.54 7.37 -12.00
N VAL A 103 2.80 7.12 -10.93
CA VAL A 103 1.59 6.27 -10.95
C VAL A 103 0.50 6.84 -11.85
N LYS A 104 0.35 8.16 -11.93
CA LYS A 104 -0.59 8.82 -12.87
C LYS A 104 -0.18 8.63 -14.31
N GLY A 105 1.12 8.67 -14.60
CA GLY A 105 1.66 8.65 -15.96
C GLY A 105 1.97 7.26 -16.52
N ILE A 106 2.29 6.29 -15.67
CA ILE A 106 2.80 4.97 -16.06
C ILE A 106 2.08 3.87 -15.29
N CYS A 107 1.32 3.02 -15.99
CA CYS A 107 0.63 1.87 -15.40
C CYS A 107 1.52 0.62 -15.43
N LEU A 108 2.28 0.35 -14.38
CA LEU A 108 3.12 -0.85 -14.25
C LEU A 108 2.28 -2.12 -14.20
N HIS A 109 1.08 -2.06 -13.60
CA HIS A 109 0.17 -3.19 -13.48
C HIS A 109 -0.18 -3.81 -14.83
N LYS A 110 -0.38 -3.01 -15.87
CA LYS A 110 -0.64 -3.44 -17.25
C LYS A 110 0.46 -4.41 -17.73
N HIS A 111 1.71 -4.12 -17.38
CA HIS A 111 2.91 -4.84 -17.81
C HIS A 111 3.36 -5.92 -16.81
N LYS A 112 2.56 -6.20 -15.75
CA LYS A 112 2.89 -7.18 -14.70
C LYS A 112 4.19 -6.87 -13.96
N VAL A 113 4.56 -5.59 -13.88
CA VAL A 113 5.66 -5.06 -13.06
C VAL A 113 5.12 -4.67 -11.69
N ASP A 114 5.90 -4.92 -10.63
CA ASP A 114 5.52 -4.52 -9.26
C ASP A 114 5.62 -3.00 -9.10
N HIS A 115 4.67 -2.41 -8.38
CA HIS A 115 4.60 -0.97 -8.13
C HIS A 115 5.83 -0.39 -7.41
N ILE A 116 6.69 -1.24 -6.81
CA ILE A 116 7.93 -0.81 -6.18
C ILE A 116 8.93 -0.18 -7.16
N ALA A 117 8.78 -0.44 -8.47
CA ALA A 117 9.56 0.25 -9.49
C ALA A 117 9.34 1.77 -9.51
N HIS A 118 8.21 2.26 -8.99
CA HIS A 118 8.01 3.70 -8.74
C HIS A 118 8.60 4.16 -7.40
N LEU A 119 8.78 3.25 -6.44
CA LEU A 119 9.25 3.58 -5.10
C LEU A 119 10.75 3.90 -5.08
N GLY A 120 11.60 3.09 -5.73
CA GLY A 120 13.05 3.34 -5.78
C GLY A 120 13.40 4.76 -6.26
N PRO A 121 12.92 5.18 -7.45
CA PRO A 121 13.11 6.53 -7.96
C PRO A 121 12.59 7.62 -7.03
N SER A 122 11.43 7.42 -6.41
CA SER A 122 10.82 8.42 -5.52
C SER A 122 11.61 8.58 -4.21
N VAL A 123 12.13 7.48 -3.64
CA VAL A 123 13.04 7.51 -2.50
C VAL A 123 14.31 8.27 -2.86
N ALA A 124 14.92 7.99 -4.01
CA ALA A 124 16.14 8.67 -4.46
C ALA A 124 15.92 10.18 -4.64
N ALA A 125 14.82 10.58 -5.28
CA ALA A 125 14.45 11.98 -5.46
C ALA A 125 14.19 12.70 -4.12
N GLY A 126 13.47 12.02 -3.20
CA GLY A 126 13.19 12.55 -1.86
C GLY A 126 14.46 12.72 -1.03
N LEU A 127 15.36 11.75 -1.04
CA LEU A 127 16.67 11.82 -0.38
C LEU A 127 17.53 12.94 -0.97
N GLY A 128 17.58 13.05 -2.30
CA GLY A 128 18.33 14.10 -2.97
C GLY A 128 17.85 15.50 -2.57
N THR A 129 16.52 15.71 -2.50
CA THR A 129 15.93 16.97 -2.02
C THR A 129 16.23 17.20 -0.54
N MET A 130 16.09 16.18 0.30
CA MET A 130 16.35 16.25 1.74
C MET A 130 17.80 16.65 2.06
N LEU A 131 18.74 16.14 1.26
CA LEU A 131 20.18 16.36 1.41
C LEU A 131 20.69 17.57 0.62
N ASN A 132 19.81 18.33 -0.06
CA ASN A 132 20.15 19.47 -0.92
C ASN A 132 21.20 19.12 -2.00
N LEU A 133 21.09 17.97 -2.63
CA LEU A 133 22.01 17.54 -3.68
C LEU A 133 21.79 18.31 -4.98
N LYS A 134 22.82 18.39 -5.82
CA LYS A 134 22.71 18.95 -7.17
C LYS A 134 21.74 18.12 -8.02
N THR A 135 21.04 18.76 -8.95
CA THR A 135 20.08 18.13 -9.84
C THR A 135 20.69 16.93 -10.58
N GLU A 136 21.92 17.08 -11.08
CA GLU A 136 22.61 15.99 -11.78
C GLU A 136 22.83 14.76 -10.87
N THR A 137 23.24 14.96 -9.63
CA THR A 137 23.40 13.86 -8.66
C THR A 137 22.05 13.17 -8.39
N ILE A 138 20.98 13.95 -8.27
CA ILE A 138 19.63 13.40 -8.09
C ILE A 138 19.20 12.60 -9.34
N TYR A 139 19.48 13.12 -10.52
CA TYR A 139 19.18 12.46 -11.79
C TYR A 139 19.88 11.09 -11.88
N GLN A 140 21.17 11.04 -11.60
CA GLN A 140 21.93 9.79 -11.57
C GLN A 140 21.37 8.80 -10.52
N ALA A 141 21.06 9.27 -9.32
CA ALA A 141 20.50 8.44 -8.26
C ALA A 141 19.12 7.85 -8.63
N VAL A 142 18.23 8.65 -9.23
CA VAL A 142 16.89 8.21 -9.67
C VAL A 142 17.00 7.10 -10.71
N GLN A 143 17.90 7.21 -11.68
CA GLN A 143 18.11 6.21 -12.72
C GLN A 143 18.69 4.92 -12.16
N GLN A 144 19.72 4.99 -11.29
CA GLN A 144 20.27 3.83 -10.60
C GLN A 144 19.20 3.11 -9.78
N ALA A 145 18.38 3.87 -9.02
CA ALA A 145 17.32 3.31 -8.21
C ALA A 145 16.27 2.58 -9.06
N LEU A 146 15.86 3.14 -10.21
CA LEU A 146 14.91 2.47 -11.11
C LEU A 146 15.47 1.16 -11.63
N HIS A 147 16.72 1.17 -12.09
CA HIS A 147 17.35 -0.01 -12.68
C HIS A 147 17.33 -1.23 -11.76
N VAL A 148 17.53 -1.03 -10.45
CA VAL A 148 17.60 -2.13 -9.47
C VAL A 148 16.27 -2.46 -8.77
N THR A 149 15.21 -1.63 -8.95
CA THR A 149 13.92 -1.87 -8.29
C THR A 149 12.84 -2.44 -9.21
N ILE A 150 13.14 -2.64 -10.49
CA ILE A 150 12.21 -3.29 -11.42
C ILE A 150 12.12 -4.77 -11.08
N SER A 151 10.90 -5.24 -10.81
CA SER A 151 10.61 -6.64 -10.52
C SER A 151 9.23 -7.05 -11.03
N THR A 152 9.00 -8.35 -11.15
CA THR A 152 7.72 -8.88 -11.63
C THR A 152 6.64 -8.78 -10.55
N ARG A 153 5.39 -8.77 -10.97
CA ARG A 153 4.23 -8.78 -10.09
C ARG A 153 3.91 -10.16 -9.49
N GLN A 154 4.76 -11.16 -9.66
CA GLN A 154 4.58 -12.48 -9.08
C GLN A 154 4.46 -12.43 -7.55
N SER A 155 5.13 -11.46 -6.90
CA SER A 155 5.00 -11.18 -5.47
C SER A 155 3.55 -10.86 -4.98
N ARG A 156 2.60 -10.65 -5.90
CA ARG A 156 1.21 -10.25 -5.65
C ARG A 156 0.19 -11.22 -6.27
N LYS A 157 0.60 -12.41 -6.68
CA LYS A 157 -0.25 -13.41 -7.35
C LYS A 157 -0.07 -14.78 -6.72
N GLY A 158 -1.16 -15.57 -6.68
CA GLY A 158 -1.17 -16.88 -6.06
C GLY A 158 -1.06 -16.82 -4.55
N GLU A 159 -0.29 -17.69 -3.94
CA GLU A 159 0.04 -17.62 -2.53
C GLU A 159 1.00 -16.45 -2.28
N ILE A 160 0.47 -15.38 -1.70
CA ILE A 160 1.24 -14.18 -1.39
C ILE A 160 2.06 -14.44 -0.12
N SER A 161 3.39 -14.39 -0.27
CA SER A 161 4.33 -14.60 0.84
C SER A 161 4.63 -13.31 1.60
N SER A 162 5.39 -13.45 2.68
CA SER A 162 5.94 -12.33 3.45
C SER A 162 6.80 -11.36 2.63
N TRP A 163 7.24 -11.76 1.42
CA TRP A 163 7.91 -10.86 0.48
C TRP A 163 7.10 -9.60 0.17
N LYS A 164 5.77 -9.66 0.30
CA LYS A 164 4.89 -8.48 0.21
C LYS A 164 5.30 -7.35 1.14
N ALA A 165 5.76 -7.68 2.36
CA ALA A 165 6.23 -6.69 3.33
C ALA A 165 7.70 -6.27 3.07
N PHE A 166 8.52 -7.19 2.58
CA PHE A 166 9.94 -6.93 2.30
C PHE A 166 10.18 -6.09 1.04
N ALA A 167 9.42 -6.30 -0.02
CA ALA A 167 9.69 -5.67 -1.32
C ALA A 167 9.77 -4.13 -1.25
N PRO A 168 8.84 -3.39 -0.63
CA PRO A 168 8.97 -1.93 -0.51
C PRO A 168 10.14 -1.50 0.37
N ALA A 169 10.39 -2.22 1.47
CA ALA A 169 11.53 -1.95 2.35
C ALA A 169 12.86 -2.13 1.61
N HIS A 170 12.95 -3.16 0.76
CA HIS A 170 14.11 -3.41 -0.09
C HIS A 170 14.30 -2.31 -1.13
N ALA A 171 13.23 -1.87 -1.80
CA ALA A 171 13.30 -0.75 -2.73
C ALA A 171 13.75 0.54 -2.04
N GLY A 172 13.30 0.80 -0.81
CA GLY A 172 13.79 1.91 0.01
C GLY A 172 15.27 1.83 0.32
N LYS A 173 15.76 0.63 0.70
CA LYS A 173 17.18 0.36 0.93
C LYS A 173 18.01 0.62 -0.34
N LEU A 174 17.59 0.08 -1.48
CA LEU A 174 18.27 0.27 -2.77
C LEU A 174 18.27 1.73 -3.22
N GLY A 175 17.22 2.49 -2.91
CA GLY A 175 17.17 3.94 -3.14
C GLY A 175 18.24 4.70 -2.34
N ILE A 176 18.51 4.29 -1.09
CA ILE A 176 19.60 4.87 -0.28
C ILE A 176 20.95 4.56 -0.91
N GLU A 177 21.21 3.30 -1.28
CA GLU A 177 22.43 2.88 -1.94
C GLU A 177 22.68 3.64 -3.26
N ALA A 178 21.63 3.85 -4.06
CA ALA A 178 21.71 4.61 -5.31
C ALA A 178 22.13 6.06 -5.08
N VAL A 179 21.58 6.71 -4.04
CA VAL A 179 21.97 8.08 -3.67
C VAL A 179 23.41 8.14 -3.17
N ASP A 180 23.86 7.18 -2.34
CA ASP A 180 25.24 7.17 -1.84
C ASP A 180 26.25 6.98 -2.99
N ARG A 181 25.98 6.09 -3.95
CA ARG A 181 26.81 5.92 -5.16
C ARG A 181 26.86 7.19 -5.99
N ALA A 182 25.72 7.82 -6.27
CA ALA A 182 25.66 9.05 -7.05
C ALA A 182 26.38 10.23 -6.36
N MET A 183 26.33 10.31 -5.03
CA MET A 183 27.10 11.30 -4.25
C MET A 183 28.62 11.09 -4.34
N ARG A 184 29.08 9.88 -4.64
CA ARG A 184 30.48 9.57 -4.88
C ARG A 184 30.93 9.79 -6.33
N GLY A 185 30.02 10.23 -7.20
CA GLY A 185 30.29 10.50 -8.62
C GLY A 185 30.03 9.34 -9.54
N GLU A 186 29.43 8.23 -9.05
CA GLU A 186 29.12 7.08 -9.90
C GLU A 186 27.92 7.38 -10.81
N GLY A 187 28.10 7.12 -12.10
CA GLY A 187 27.07 7.29 -13.14
C GLY A 187 26.03 6.16 -13.12
N ALA A 188 24.92 6.41 -13.76
CA ALA A 188 23.79 5.48 -13.93
C ALA A 188 23.67 4.97 -15.38
N PRO A 189 22.97 3.84 -15.60
CA PRO A 189 22.44 3.53 -16.93
C PRO A 189 21.50 4.66 -17.37
N SER A 190 21.94 5.47 -18.35
CA SER A 190 21.27 6.73 -18.74
C SER A 190 21.12 6.85 -20.24
N PRO A 191 19.93 7.24 -20.74
CA PRO A 191 18.67 7.48 -20.04
C PRO A 191 17.92 6.17 -19.77
N ILE A 192 17.55 5.90 -18.49
CA ILE A 192 16.97 4.62 -18.08
C ILE A 192 15.54 4.40 -18.61
N TYR A 193 14.76 5.48 -18.76
CA TYR A 193 13.38 5.40 -19.30
C TYR A 193 13.35 5.33 -20.83
N GLU A 194 14.12 6.16 -21.54
CA GLU A 194 13.99 6.43 -22.97
C GLU A 194 15.14 5.86 -23.83
N GLY A 195 16.12 5.19 -23.26
CA GLY A 195 17.23 4.57 -24.00
C GLY A 195 16.78 3.41 -24.90
N GLU A 196 17.67 2.93 -25.77
CA GLU A 196 17.37 1.85 -26.73
C GLU A 196 16.95 0.54 -26.04
N ASP A 197 17.62 0.19 -24.93
CA ASP A 197 17.31 -0.94 -24.09
C ASP A 197 16.67 -0.51 -22.74
N SER A 198 15.93 0.59 -22.76
CA SER A 198 15.31 1.23 -21.61
C SER A 198 14.09 0.48 -21.08
N VAL A 199 13.60 0.95 -19.93
CA VAL A 199 12.36 0.45 -19.31
C VAL A 199 11.15 0.58 -20.25
N ILE A 200 11.01 1.72 -20.95
CA ILE A 200 9.90 1.90 -21.91
C ILE A 200 10.06 0.91 -23.05
N ALA A 201 11.26 0.78 -23.62
CA ALA A 201 11.50 -0.02 -24.80
C ALA A 201 11.32 -1.53 -24.57
N ARG A 202 11.74 -2.05 -23.39
CA ARG A 202 11.83 -3.50 -23.14
C ARG A 202 10.78 -4.03 -22.17
N ILE A 203 10.27 -3.18 -21.29
CA ILE A 203 9.39 -3.64 -20.20
C ILE A 203 7.98 -3.08 -20.33
N LEU A 204 7.82 -1.88 -20.92
CA LEU A 204 6.52 -1.24 -21.09
C LEU A 204 5.97 -1.41 -22.51
N ASP A 205 5.47 -0.34 -23.13
CA ASP A 205 4.74 -0.40 -24.41
C ASP A 205 5.66 -0.36 -25.65
N GLY A 206 6.99 -0.48 -25.48
CA GLY A 206 7.96 -0.56 -26.56
C GLY A 206 8.59 0.78 -26.94
N LYS A 207 9.66 0.74 -27.75
CA LYS A 207 10.56 1.86 -28.09
C LYS A 207 9.87 3.13 -28.62
N LYS A 208 8.70 2.99 -29.24
CA LYS A 208 7.95 4.13 -29.81
C LYS A 208 6.91 4.72 -28.84
N ALA A 209 6.72 4.13 -27.68
CA ALA A 209 5.73 4.60 -26.72
C ALA A 209 6.17 5.91 -26.03
N LEU A 210 5.22 6.81 -25.88
CA LEU A 210 5.41 8.08 -25.20
C LEU A 210 4.58 8.09 -23.90
N TYR A 211 5.24 8.40 -22.81
CA TYR A 211 4.61 8.55 -21.51
C TYR A 211 4.66 10.01 -21.05
N LYS A 212 3.58 10.47 -20.43
CA LYS A 212 3.51 11.81 -19.84
C LYS A 212 3.31 11.69 -18.35
N VAL A 213 4.34 12.04 -17.58
CA VAL A 213 4.29 12.11 -16.12
C VAL A 213 3.97 13.56 -15.73
N PRO A 214 2.85 13.84 -15.04
CA PRO A 214 2.40 15.20 -14.75
C PRO A 214 3.11 15.81 -13.52
N LEU A 215 4.45 15.87 -13.57
CA LEU A 215 5.25 16.53 -12.53
C LEU A 215 4.96 18.04 -12.49
N PRO A 216 5.02 18.69 -11.33
CA PRO A 216 4.83 20.13 -11.20
C PRO A 216 5.93 20.89 -11.94
N LYS A 217 5.55 21.99 -12.58
CA LYS A 217 6.50 22.92 -13.19
C LYS A 217 7.31 23.68 -12.12
N LYS A 218 8.39 24.32 -12.54
CA LYS A 218 9.15 25.24 -11.68
C LYS A 218 8.19 26.25 -11.00
N ASN A 219 8.32 26.44 -9.71
CA ASN A 219 7.48 27.30 -8.87
C ASN A 219 6.02 26.86 -8.66
N GLN A 220 5.62 25.67 -9.11
CA GLN A 220 4.35 25.07 -8.71
C GLN A 220 4.48 24.34 -7.36
N GLU A 221 3.42 24.41 -6.57
CA GLU A 221 3.35 23.72 -5.29
C GLU A 221 3.28 22.19 -5.48
N LYS A 222 3.99 21.46 -4.63
CA LYS A 222 3.92 20.01 -4.54
C LYS A 222 2.73 19.62 -3.66
N LYS A 223 1.70 19.02 -4.24
CA LYS A 223 0.42 18.71 -3.56
C LYS A 223 0.03 17.23 -3.60
N ALA A 224 0.80 16.38 -4.26
CA ALA A 224 0.42 14.99 -4.47
C ALA A 224 0.22 14.19 -3.17
N ILE A 225 0.89 14.56 -2.08
CA ILE A 225 0.65 13.95 -0.76
C ILE A 225 -0.81 14.12 -0.31
N LEU A 226 -1.48 15.21 -0.69
CA LEU A 226 -2.89 15.47 -0.35
C LEU A 226 -3.88 14.63 -1.17
N GLU A 227 -3.41 13.95 -2.22
CA GLU A 227 -4.22 13.07 -3.05
C GLU A 227 -4.22 11.61 -2.58
N THR A 228 -3.45 11.30 -1.54
CA THR A 228 -3.37 9.95 -0.97
C THR A 228 -4.51 9.68 0.00
N TYR A 229 -4.86 8.42 0.16
CA TYR A 229 -5.98 7.98 0.99
C TYR A 229 -5.47 7.21 2.20
N THR A 230 -5.91 7.58 3.39
CA THR A 230 -5.61 6.85 4.63
C THR A 230 -6.59 5.71 4.81
N LYS A 231 -6.09 4.51 5.16
CA LYS A 231 -6.92 3.35 5.46
C LYS A 231 -7.47 3.42 6.91
N GLU A 232 -8.76 3.20 7.07
CA GLU A 232 -9.38 2.98 8.39
C GLU A 232 -9.20 1.53 8.85
N TYR A 233 -9.20 0.59 7.90
CA TYR A 233 -9.08 -0.83 8.14
C TYR A 233 -7.76 -1.38 7.58
N SER A 234 -7.18 -2.36 8.26
CA SER A 234 -5.99 -3.09 7.80
C SER A 234 -6.38 -4.11 6.73
N ALA A 235 -6.68 -3.61 5.55
CA ALA A 235 -7.07 -4.39 4.39
C ALA A 235 -6.71 -3.63 3.11
N GLU A 236 -6.76 -4.29 1.98
CA GLU A 236 -6.60 -3.67 0.66
C GLU A 236 -7.55 -2.47 0.51
N TYR A 237 -7.16 -1.42 -0.27
CA TYR A 237 -7.95 -0.17 -0.26
C TYR A 237 -9.34 -0.33 -0.88
N GLN A 238 -9.48 -1.12 -1.92
CA GLN A 238 -10.77 -1.41 -2.55
C GLN A 238 -11.74 -2.14 -1.61
N ALA A 239 -11.22 -2.73 -0.52
CA ALA A 239 -12.05 -3.36 0.51
C ALA A 239 -12.60 -2.37 1.54
N GLN A 240 -12.05 -1.15 1.65
CA GLN A 240 -12.43 -0.21 2.73
C GLN A 240 -13.95 0.10 2.70
N ALA A 241 -14.49 0.50 1.54
CA ALA A 241 -15.92 0.78 1.39
C ALA A 241 -16.79 -0.47 1.54
N LEU A 242 -16.26 -1.64 1.17
CA LEU A 242 -16.99 -2.91 1.30
C LEU A 242 -17.05 -3.40 2.75
N ILE A 243 -16.08 -3.09 3.58
CA ILE A 243 -16.16 -3.32 5.03
C ILE A 243 -17.27 -2.45 5.63
N ASP A 244 -17.35 -1.17 5.25
CA ASP A 244 -18.44 -0.29 5.70
C ASP A 244 -19.83 -0.80 5.23
N LEU A 245 -19.93 -1.26 3.98
CA LEU A 245 -21.15 -1.88 3.44
C LEU A 245 -21.53 -3.16 4.19
N ALA A 246 -20.58 -4.02 4.49
CA ALA A 246 -20.79 -5.25 5.24
C ALA A 246 -21.34 -4.94 6.64
N LYS A 247 -20.78 -3.95 7.34
CA LYS A 247 -21.26 -3.48 8.65
C LYS A 247 -22.69 -2.91 8.57
N LYS A 248 -23.04 -2.20 7.49
CA LYS A 248 -24.42 -1.71 7.26
C LYS A 248 -25.39 -2.86 7.01
N LEU A 249 -25.00 -3.83 6.19
CA LEU A 249 -25.81 -5.00 5.87
C LEU A 249 -26.02 -5.93 7.06
N ASN A 250 -25.03 -6.10 7.93
CA ASN A 250 -25.19 -6.86 9.17
C ASN A 250 -26.39 -6.36 9.99
N ARG A 251 -26.56 -5.05 10.11
CA ARG A 251 -27.70 -4.43 10.87
C ARG A 251 -29.07 -4.61 10.21
N LYS A 252 -29.11 -5.04 8.94
CA LYS A 252 -30.34 -5.22 8.15
C LYS A 252 -30.73 -6.66 7.94
N ILE A 253 -29.85 -7.60 8.37
CA ILE A 253 -30.04 -9.04 8.21
C ILE A 253 -30.17 -9.66 9.58
N ASP A 254 -31.40 -10.04 9.96
CA ASP A 254 -31.70 -10.59 11.28
C ASP A 254 -30.99 -11.94 11.53
N ASN A 255 -30.84 -12.77 10.49
CA ASN A 255 -30.20 -14.08 10.56
C ASN A 255 -29.28 -14.32 9.35
N LEU A 256 -27.98 -14.29 9.57
CA LEU A 256 -26.98 -14.51 8.52
C LEU A 256 -27.03 -15.95 7.93
N ASN A 257 -27.63 -16.92 8.64
CA ASN A 257 -27.82 -18.27 8.12
C ASN A 257 -28.85 -18.33 6.97
N GLU A 258 -29.69 -17.33 6.85
CA GLU A 258 -30.66 -17.22 5.77
C GLU A 258 -30.07 -16.66 4.46
N ILE A 259 -28.81 -16.28 4.45
CA ILE A 259 -28.13 -15.85 3.24
C ILE A 259 -28.02 -17.05 2.27
N LYS A 260 -28.58 -16.87 1.05
CA LYS A 260 -28.48 -17.80 -0.08
C LYS A 260 -27.28 -17.45 -0.95
N LYS A 261 -27.11 -16.18 -1.30
CA LYS A 261 -25.97 -15.67 -2.08
C LYS A 261 -25.76 -14.17 -1.87
N ILE A 262 -24.53 -13.72 -2.17
CA ILE A 262 -24.13 -12.32 -2.15
C ILE A 262 -23.46 -12.00 -3.49
N ASP A 263 -24.03 -11.04 -4.23
CA ASP A 263 -23.50 -10.52 -5.48
C ASP A 263 -22.94 -9.12 -5.26
N ILE A 264 -21.65 -8.93 -5.56
CA ILE A 264 -20.92 -7.65 -5.41
C ILE A 264 -20.60 -7.11 -6.80
N TYR A 265 -21.25 -6.03 -7.21
CA TYR A 265 -20.99 -5.32 -8.46
C TYR A 265 -20.01 -4.18 -8.22
N THR A 266 -18.83 -4.25 -8.83
CA THR A 266 -17.71 -3.36 -8.54
C THR A 266 -16.86 -3.06 -9.78
N SER A 267 -15.76 -2.33 -9.63
CA SER A 267 -14.86 -1.99 -10.74
C SER A 267 -14.11 -3.21 -11.28
N HIS A 268 -13.66 -3.09 -12.55
CA HIS A 268 -12.73 -4.04 -13.18
C HIS A 268 -11.58 -4.39 -12.24
N HIS A 269 -10.92 -3.38 -11.68
CA HIS A 269 -9.74 -3.57 -10.84
C HIS A 269 -10.07 -4.42 -9.59
N THR A 270 -11.13 -4.07 -8.87
CA THR A 270 -11.55 -4.84 -7.69
C THR A 270 -11.93 -6.27 -8.06
N HIS A 271 -12.70 -6.46 -9.15
CA HIS A 271 -13.14 -7.78 -9.59
C HIS A 271 -11.97 -8.70 -9.96
N TYR A 272 -11.03 -8.21 -10.80
CA TYR A 272 -9.93 -9.02 -11.34
C TYR A 272 -8.67 -9.08 -10.47
N VAL A 273 -8.54 -8.24 -9.43
CA VAL A 273 -7.37 -8.25 -8.54
C VAL A 273 -7.65 -8.98 -7.23
N ILE A 274 -8.76 -8.63 -6.56
CA ILE A 274 -9.09 -9.17 -5.24
C ILE A 274 -10.43 -9.91 -5.19
N GLY A 275 -11.18 -9.93 -6.28
CA GLY A 275 -12.49 -10.58 -6.42
C GLY A 275 -12.41 -11.96 -7.06
N THR A 276 -13.59 -12.53 -7.37
CA THR A 276 -13.71 -13.84 -8.00
C THR A 276 -13.16 -13.87 -9.43
N GLY A 277 -13.11 -12.74 -10.13
CA GLY A 277 -12.51 -12.62 -11.46
C GLY A 277 -10.98 -12.76 -11.50
N ALA A 278 -10.32 -12.72 -10.34
CA ALA A 278 -8.87 -12.96 -10.24
C ALA A 278 -8.50 -14.40 -10.65
N ASN A 279 -9.46 -15.35 -10.63
CA ASN A 279 -9.26 -16.77 -10.89
C ASN A 279 -8.09 -17.33 -10.06
N ASP A 280 -8.06 -16.99 -8.76
CA ASP A 280 -7.01 -17.33 -7.83
C ASP A 280 -7.62 -18.17 -6.68
N PRO A 281 -7.48 -19.51 -6.72
CA PRO A 281 -8.10 -20.42 -5.74
C PRO A 281 -7.65 -20.14 -4.30
N GLN A 282 -6.43 -19.64 -4.08
CA GLN A 282 -5.91 -19.33 -2.75
C GLN A 282 -6.75 -18.26 -2.04
N LYS A 283 -7.43 -17.39 -2.79
CA LYS A 283 -8.37 -16.40 -2.23
C LYS A 283 -9.64 -17.01 -1.62
N MET A 284 -9.84 -18.30 -1.80
CA MET A 284 -10.96 -19.07 -1.24
C MET A 284 -10.49 -20.16 -0.26
N ASP A 285 -9.19 -20.20 0.08
CA ASP A 285 -8.60 -21.18 0.98
C ASP A 285 -8.56 -20.69 2.43
N PRO A 286 -9.26 -21.38 3.38
CA PRO A 286 -9.21 -21.05 4.80
C PRO A 286 -7.83 -21.21 5.47
N ASN A 287 -6.88 -21.85 4.77
CA ASN A 287 -5.51 -22.03 5.23
C ASN A 287 -4.53 -21.02 4.61
N ALA A 288 -5.00 -20.19 3.69
CA ALA A 288 -4.16 -19.19 3.02
C ALA A 288 -3.43 -18.28 4.01
N SER A 289 -2.32 -17.71 3.55
CA SER A 289 -1.57 -16.70 4.31
C SER A 289 -2.43 -15.47 4.62
N ARG A 290 -2.06 -14.74 5.68
CA ARG A 290 -2.69 -13.45 5.98
C ARG A 290 -2.62 -12.50 4.78
N GLU A 291 -1.50 -12.51 4.09
CA GLU A 291 -1.21 -11.68 2.92
C GLU A 291 -2.15 -12.00 1.75
N THR A 292 -2.50 -13.27 1.58
CA THR A 292 -3.50 -13.71 0.58
C THR A 292 -4.92 -13.33 1.01
N LEU A 293 -5.26 -13.54 2.29
CA LEU A 293 -6.59 -13.23 2.83
C LEU A 293 -6.89 -11.73 2.77
N ASP A 294 -5.88 -10.86 2.96
CA ASP A 294 -6.06 -9.41 2.84
C ASP A 294 -6.23 -8.93 1.38
N HIS A 295 -6.02 -9.81 0.42
CA HIS A 295 -6.30 -9.64 -1.01
C HIS A 295 -7.48 -10.48 -1.49
N SER A 296 -8.34 -10.96 -0.60
CA SER A 296 -9.60 -11.66 -0.91
C SER A 296 -10.77 -10.82 -0.44
N ILE A 297 -11.43 -10.13 -1.37
CA ILE A 297 -12.63 -9.33 -1.01
C ILE A 297 -13.75 -10.21 -0.50
N MET A 298 -13.84 -11.46 -0.96
CA MET A 298 -14.84 -12.41 -0.49
C MET A 298 -14.63 -12.75 0.99
N TYR A 299 -13.38 -13.01 1.40
CA TYR A 299 -13.02 -13.22 2.80
C TYR A 299 -13.28 -11.98 3.66
N ILE A 300 -12.74 -10.83 3.23
CA ILE A 300 -12.84 -9.56 3.95
C ILE A 300 -14.31 -9.21 4.19
N PHE A 301 -15.15 -9.30 3.15
CA PHE A 301 -16.56 -8.99 3.24
C PHE A 301 -17.31 -9.98 4.16
N ALA A 302 -17.02 -11.27 4.07
CA ALA A 302 -17.66 -12.30 4.92
C ALA A 302 -17.36 -12.06 6.40
N VAL A 303 -16.10 -11.79 6.76
CA VAL A 303 -15.70 -11.50 8.14
C VAL A 303 -16.34 -10.22 8.64
N ALA A 304 -16.27 -9.13 7.86
CA ALA A 304 -16.85 -7.84 8.25
C ALA A 304 -18.39 -7.91 8.38
N LEU A 305 -19.04 -8.72 7.55
CA LEU A 305 -20.49 -8.96 7.63
C LEU A 305 -20.85 -9.76 8.88
N GLU A 306 -20.06 -10.76 9.25
CA GLU A 306 -20.37 -11.62 10.40
C GLU A 306 -20.05 -10.93 11.73
N ASP A 307 -18.95 -10.17 11.82
CA ASP A 307 -18.50 -9.54 13.06
C ASP A 307 -19.06 -8.12 13.25
N ALA A 308 -19.65 -7.50 12.23
CA ALA A 308 -20.01 -6.07 12.18
C ALA A 308 -18.80 -5.15 12.52
N ASP A 309 -17.58 -5.66 12.41
CA ASP A 309 -16.33 -4.98 12.79
C ASP A 309 -15.15 -5.53 11.96
N TRP A 310 -14.00 -4.87 12.09
CA TRP A 310 -12.75 -5.29 11.46
C TRP A 310 -11.56 -5.02 12.37
N HIS A 311 -10.79 -6.05 12.70
CA HIS A 311 -9.62 -5.96 13.57
C HIS A 311 -8.36 -6.44 12.85
N HIS A 312 -7.29 -5.66 12.89
CA HIS A 312 -6.03 -5.87 12.14
C HIS A 312 -5.28 -7.19 12.44
N VAL A 313 -5.60 -7.87 13.55
CA VAL A 313 -5.06 -9.20 13.91
C VAL A 313 -6.16 -10.24 13.96
N LYS A 314 -7.22 -10.02 14.77
CA LYS A 314 -8.26 -11.02 15.04
C LYS A 314 -8.98 -11.45 13.76
N SER A 315 -9.29 -10.50 12.86
CA SER A 315 -9.98 -10.79 11.60
C SER A 315 -9.17 -11.65 10.63
N TYR A 316 -7.86 -11.81 10.86
CA TYR A 316 -6.96 -12.64 10.06
C TYR A 316 -6.45 -13.89 10.79
N SER A 317 -6.98 -14.20 11.97
CA SER A 317 -6.54 -15.39 12.69
C SER A 317 -6.94 -16.67 11.95
N LYS A 318 -6.11 -17.71 12.05
CA LYS A 318 -6.42 -19.03 11.45
C LYS A 318 -7.75 -19.58 11.94
N SER A 319 -8.08 -19.43 13.24
CA SER A 319 -9.36 -19.82 13.79
C SER A 319 -10.53 -19.07 13.18
N ARG A 320 -10.35 -17.76 12.88
CA ARG A 320 -11.38 -16.94 12.23
C ARG A 320 -11.61 -17.37 10.78
N ALA A 321 -10.55 -17.60 10.02
CA ALA A 321 -10.64 -18.04 8.62
C ALA A 321 -11.27 -19.44 8.47
N ARG A 322 -11.04 -20.31 9.45
CA ARG A 322 -11.56 -21.68 9.46
C ARG A 322 -12.96 -21.83 10.09
N LYS A 323 -13.56 -20.75 10.59
CA LYS A 323 -14.90 -20.79 11.18
C LYS A 323 -15.93 -21.20 10.13
N LYS A 324 -16.70 -22.25 10.39
CA LYS A 324 -17.68 -22.84 9.44
C LYS A 324 -18.68 -21.82 8.91
N SER A 325 -19.20 -20.95 9.79
CA SER A 325 -20.14 -19.88 9.41
C SER A 325 -19.50 -18.85 8.47
N THR A 326 -18.25 -18.46 8.71
CA THR A 326 -17.50 -17.57 7.82
C THR A 326 -17.28 -18.20 6.44
N ILE A 327 -16.84 -19.46 6.40
CA ILE A 327 -16.61 -20.19 5.15
C ILE A 327 -17.92 -20.28 4.35
N LYS A 328 -19.06 -20.52 5.01
CA LYS A 328 -20.37 -20.57 4.34
C LYS A 328 -20.71 -19.23 3.68
N ILE A 329 -20.58 -18.11 4.40
CA ILE A 329 -20.82 -16.76 3.84
C ILE A 329 -19.80 -16.47 2.74
N TRP A 330 -18.51 -16.70 2.98
CA TRP A 330 -17.42 -16.46 2.04
C TRP A 330 -17.68 -17.14 0.67
N ARG A 331 -18.05 -18.44 0.69
CA ARG A 331 -18.36 -19.22 -0.52
C ARG A 331 -19.64 -18.79 -1.23
N SER A 332 -20.52 -18.06 -0.56
CA SER A 332 -21.74 -17.53 -1.16
C SER A 332 -21.52 -16.21 -1.94
N ILE A 333 -20.31 -15.64 -1.86
CA ILE A 333 -19.99 -14.35 -2.46
C ILE A 333 -19.46 -14.54 -3.88
N LYS A 334 -20.02 -13.79 -4.84
CA LYS A 334 -19.49 -13.59 -6.18
C LYS A 334 -19.30 -12.12 -6.46
N THR A 335 -18.21 -11.75 -7.10
CA THR A 335 -18.00 -10.39 -7.61
C THR A 335 -18.31 -10.34 -9.11
N HIS A 336 -18.74 -9.19 -9.59
CA HIS A 336 -19.07 -8.93 -10.98
C HIS A 336 -18.47 -7.57 -11.37
N GLU A 337 -17.82 -7.51 -12.55
CA GLU A 337 -17.46 -6.22 -13.10
C GLU A 337 -18.73 -5.47 -13.53
N ASP A 338 -18.81 -4.20 -13.15
CA ASP A 338 -19.82 -3.26 -13.62
C ASP A 338 -19.09 -2.05 -14.22
N LYS A 339 -19.36 -1.79 -15.51
CA LYS A 339 -18.74 -0.71 -16.28
C LYS A 339 -18.94 0.68 -15.65
N LYS A 340 -20.05 0.91 -14.95
CA LYS A 340 -20.29 2.17 -14.21
C LYS A 340 -19.25 2.36 -13.11
N TRP A 341 -18.94 1.30 -12.35
CA TRP A 341 -17.92 1.33 -11.31
C TRP A 341 -16.51 1.45 -11.89
N THR A 342 -16.21 0.75 -12.99
CA THR A 342 -14.93 0.87 -13.70
C THR A 342 -14.71 2.29 -14.19
N LYS A 343 -15.74 2.94 -14.78
CA LYS A 343 -15.66 4.35 -15.21
C LYS A 343 -15.37 5.28 -14.04
N ARG A 344 -16.09 5.12 -12.92
CA ARG A 344 -15.88 5.93 -11.71
C ARG A 344 -14.52 5.70 -11.07
N TYR A 345 -13.97 4.50 -11.11
CA TYR A 345 -12.63 4.21 -10.59
C TYR A 345 -11.55 5.07 -11.28
N HIS A 346 -11.69 5.30 -12.56
CA HIS A 346 -10.76 6.06 -13.40
C HIS A 346 -11.15 7.53 -13.61
N ASP A 347 -12.22 8.02 -12.96
CA ASP A 347 -12.67 9.40 -13.15
C ASP A 347 -11.55 10.38 -12.75
N PRO A 348 -11.19 11.36 -13.61
CA PRO A 348 -10.17 12.35 -13.30
C PRO A 348 -10.58 13.31 -12.18
N ASN A 349 -11.90 13.51 -11.98
CA ASN A 349 -12.41 14.32 -10.88
C ASN A 349 -12.45 13.47 -9.60
N PRO A 350 -11.67 13.81 -8.56
CA PRO A 350 -11.62 13.04 -7.31
C PRO A 350 -12.96 12.96 -6.58
N LYS A 351 -13.88 13.89 -6.81
CA LYS A 351 -15.24 13.86 -6.22
C LYS A 351 -16.12 12.75 -6.84
N ASN A 352 -15.87 12.38 -8.09
CA ASN A 352 -16.61 11.35 -8.81
C ASN A 352 -15.99 9.97 -8.66
N LYS A 353 -14.69 9.89 -8.28
CA LYS A 353 -14.00 8.63 -8.08
C LYS A 353 -14.74 7.73 -7.09
N ALA A 354 -14.75 6.44 -7.37
CA ALA A 354 -15.34 5.45 -6.50
C ALA A 354 -14.53 4.15 -6.50
N PHE A 355 -14.32 3.60 -5.31
CA PHE A 355 -13.57 2.37 -5.06
C PHE A 355 -14.43 1.31 -4.35
N GLY A 356 -15.74 1.53 -4.31
CA GLY A 356 -16.71 0.71 -3.63
C GLY A 356 -17.50 -0.20 -4.57
N ALA A 357 -18.75 -0.46 -4.19
CA ALA A 357 -19.59 -1.41 -4.87
C ALA A 357 -21.09 -1.18 -4.60
N LYS A 358 -21.92 -1.87 -5.43
CA LYS A 358 -23.30 -2.23 -5.12
C LYS A 358 -23.34 -3.67 -4.68
N VAL A 359 -23.92 -3.97 -3.53
CA VAL A 359 -24.05 -5.32 -2.97
C VAL A 359 -25.52 -5.72 -2.94
N ILE A 360 -25.80 -6.93 -3.42
CA ILE A 360 -27.14 -7.54 -3.37
C ILE A 360 -27.02 -8.83 -2.56
N VAL A 361 -27.65 -8.85 -1.39
CA VAL A 361 -27.80 -10.07 -0.57
C VAL A 361 -29.15 -10.68 -0.89
N THR A 362 -29.17 -11.92 -1.36
CA THR A 362 -30.39 -12.69 -1.58
C THR A 362 -30.54 -13.71 -0.45
N LEU A 363 -31.67 -13.65 0.25
CA LEU A 363 -32.01 -14.61 1.31
C LEU A 363 -32.67 -15.87 0.72
N LYS A 364 -32.77 -16.94 1.50
CA LYS A 364 -33.41 -18.23 1.09
C LYS A 364 -34.85 -18.06 0.67
N ASN A 365 -35.60 -17.14 1.28
CA ASN A 365 -36.98 -16.78 0.87
C ASN A 365 -37.05 -15.88 -0.37
N ASN A 366 -35.89 -15.71 -1.09
CA ASN A 366 -35.69 -14.86 -2.26
C ASN A 366 -35.84 -13.36 -2.02
N LYS A 367 -36.04 -12.88 -0.77
CA LYS A 367 -35.97 -11.45 -0.43
C LYS A 367 -34.56 -10.94 -0.75
N LYS A 368 -34.47 -9.74 -1.34
CA LYS A 368 -33.21 -9.07 -1.68
C LYS A 368 -33.01 -7.85 -0.78
N ILE A 369 -31.82 -7.72 -0.24
CA ILE A 369 -31.35 -6.55 0.50
C ILE A 369 -30.24 -5.93 -0.35
N VAL A 370 -30.37 -4.65 -0.67
CA VAL A 370 -29.46 -3.94 -1.58
C VAL A 370 -28.83 -2.75 -0.86
N GLU A 371 -27.51 -2.63 -0.95
CA GLU A 371 -26.73 -1.49 -0.47
C GLU A 371 -25.71 -1.06 -1.51
N GLU A 372 -25.42 0.24 -1.56
CA GLU A 372 -24.42 0.82 -2.45
C GLU A 372 -23.60 1.87 -1.71
N GLN A 373 -22.27 1.89 -1.95
CA GLN A 373 -21.36 2.88 -1.39
C GLN A 373 -20.19 3.13 -2.35
N GLY A 374 -19.92 4.39 -2.67
CA GLY A 374 -18.88 4.77 -3.63
C GLY A 374 -17.49 4.78 -3.04
N VAL A 375 -17.34 5.31 -1.84
CA VAL A 375 -16.06 5.45 -1.13
C VAL A 375 -16.22 5.04 0.32
N ALA A 376 -15.12 4.67 0.98
CA ALA A 376 -15.12 4.38 2.41
C ALA A 376 -15.60 5.58 3.23
N ASP A 377 -16.19 5.33 4.39
CA ASP A 377 -16.64 6.41 5.29
C ASP A 377 -15.48 7.34 5.70
N ALA A 378 -14.28 6.80 5.87
CA ALA A 378 -13.07 7.54 6.21
C ALA A 378 -12.40 8.28 5.04
N HIS A 379 -12.86 8.06 3.80
CA HIS A 379 -12.35 8.75 2.62
C HIS A 379 -12.60 10.26 2.71
N PRO A 380 -11.77 11.14 2.11
CA PRO A 380 -12.01 12.60 2.10
C PRO A 380 -13.41 13.03 1.66
N TYR A 381 -14.05 12.26 0.78
CA TYR A 381 -15.42 12.46 0.32
C TYR A 381 -16.43 11.45 0.91
N GLY A 382 -16.06 10.75 1.98
CA GLY A 382 -16.93 9.80 2.68
C GLY A 382 -17.79 10.46 3.77
N LEU A 383 -18.56 9.64 4.47
CA LEU A 383 -19.48 10.13 5.52
C LEU A 383 -18.75 10.63 6.78
N ARG A 384 -17.56 10.10 7.05
CA ARG A 384 -16.74 10.41 8.25
C ARG A 384 -15.28 10.63 7.86
N PRO A 385 -14.95 11.67 7.04
CA PRO A 385 -13.57 11.90 6.61
C PRO A 385 -12.60 11.94 7.79
N PHE A 386 -11.42 11.34 7.63
CA PHE A 386 -10.41 11.37 8.67
C PHE A 386 -9.97 12.80 8.98
N LYS A 387 -10.06 13.14 10.27
CA LYS A 387 -9.54 14.37 10.87
C LYS A 387 -8.40 14.01 11.82
N ARG A 388 -7.67 15.01 12.32
CA ARG A 388 -6.56 14.81 13.27
C ARG A 388 -6.91 13.85 14.42
N ILE A 389 -8.09 14.00 15.00
CA ILE A 389 -8.55 13.14 16.11
C ILE A 389 -8.66 11.65 15.71
N ASN A 390 -9.03 11.36 14.45
CA ASN A 390 -9.12 9.99 13.95
C ASN A 390 -7.72 9.35 13.80
N TYR A 391 -6.71 10.13 13.35
CA TYR A 391 -5.32 9.67 13.30
C TYR A 391 -4.78 9.37 14.70
N ILE A 392 -5.02 10.27 15.66
CA ILE A 392 -4.64 10.07 17.07
C ILE A 392 -5.31 8.81 17.62
N LYS A 393 -6.62 8.65 17.43
CA LYS A 393 -7.36 7.45 17.88
C LYS A 393 -6.83 6.17 17.25
N LYS A 394 -6.53 6.19 15.94
CA LYS A 394 -5.92 5.06 15.24
C LYS A 394 -4.56 4.71 15.83
N PHE A 395 -3.70 5.70 16.06
CA PHE A 395 -2.40 5.51 16.70
C PHE A 395 -2.55 4.88 18.09
N LEU A 396 -3.36 5.46 18.96
CA LEU A 396 -3.60 4.95 20.31
C LEU A 396 -4.15 3.52 20.32
N THR A 397 -5.08 3.21 19.40
CA THR A 397 -5.62 1.84 19.26
C THR A 397 -4.54 0.84 18.85
N LEU A 398 -3.66 1.21 17.92
CA LEU A 398 -2.60 0.33 17.41
C LEU A 398 -1.41 0.18 18.34
N THR A 399 -1.27 1.06 19.32
CA THR A 399 -0.14 1.06 20.28
C THR A 399 -0.52 0.74 21.72
N LYS A 400 -1.82 0.51 21.99
CA LYS A 400 -2.42 0.41 23.32
C LYS A 400 -1.67 -0.51 24.29
N ASP A 401 -1.17 -1.64 23.82
CA ASP A 401 -0.53 -2.66 24.65
C ASP A 401 1.00 -2.70 24.44
N ILE A 402 1.58 -1.70 23.75
CA ILE A 402 2.98 -1.68 23.33
C ILE A 402 3.71 -0.44 23.86
N ILE A 403 3.06 0.70 23.89
CA ILE A 403 3.62 1.99 24.34
C ILE A 403 2.91 2.41 25.62
N SER A 404 3.67 2.86 26.62
CA SER A 404 3.09 3.40 27.86
C SER A 404 2.36 4.72 27.60
N LYS A 405 1.38 5.07 28.45
CA LYS A 405 0.65 6.35 28.33
C LYS A 405 1.55 7.60 28.52
N LYS A 406 2.76 7.42 29.08
CA LYS A 406 3.74 8.50 29.27
C LYS A 406 4.63 8.74 28.04
N GLU A 407 4.72 7.75 27.15
CA GLU A 407 5.43 7.83 25.87
C GLU A 407 4.47 8.27 24.74
#